data_933a3e5e43d26d4a1c404bf302ce8c5f
#
_entry.id   933a3e5e43d26d4a1c404bf302ce8c5f
#
_cell.length_a   1.000
_cell.length_b   1.000
_cell.length_c   1.000
_cell.angle_alpha   90.00
_cell.angle_beta   90.00
_cell.angle_gamma   90.00
#
_symmetry.space_group_name_H-M   'P 1'
#
loop_
_entity.id
_entity.type
_entity.pdbx_description
1 polymer ?
#
loop_
_entity_poly.entity_id
_entity_poly.type
_entity_poly.pdbx_seq_one_letter_code
_entity_poly.pdbx_strand_id
1 'polypeptide(L)'
;MIAAIIPAHDEAARVEHAVVSLHRQTRPPERILVMSDDSTDATVEVALHAGAEVLLTVDNRHHCVGALNQALDTVRMEPDDLVLVLDPGVQLPPGFLARALAALRDRNVGAVSARSTAVGGPAALIRWQALEDVHRSFGRYCDEGAVTGQTRLALDLEAVGWRLSPPLEAEEDGPVPVEHLAPVPAEHAVPVPVDRVVPVPVEVLRAEPAAA
;
A
#
# COMPACT_ATOMS: atom_id res chain seq x y z
N MET A 1 6.31 -10.17 -8.33
CA MET A 1 5.96 -8.72 -8.46
C MET A 1 5.81 -8.09 -7.08
N ILE A 2 6.04 -6.78 -6.94
CA ILE A 2 5.69 -5.99 -5.75
C ILE A 2 4.68 -4.94 -6.20
N ALA A 3 3.48 -4.95 -5.62
CA ALA A 3 2.50 -3.88 -5.79
C ALA A 3 2.46 -3.04 -4.51
N ALA A 4 2.70 -1.73 -4.61
CA ALA A 4 2.51 -0.80 -3.52
C ALA A 4 1.10 -0.23 -3.56
N ILE A 5 0.40 -0.22 -2.43
CA ILE A 5 -0.95 0.33 -2.27
C ILE A 5 -0.90 1.45 -1.23
N ILE A 6 -1.39 2.62 -1.61
CA ILE A 6 -1.45 3.83 -0.78
C ILE A 6 -2.91 4.26 -0.69
N PRO A 7 -3.64 3.91 0.41
CA PRO A 7 -4.97 4.47 0.64
C PRO A 7 -4.85 5.96 0.95
N ALA A 8 -5.64 6.80 0.30
CA ALA A 8 -5.56 8.26 0.44
C ALA A 8 -6.93 8.92 0.45
N HIS A 9 -7.13 9.88 1.35
CA HIS A 9 -8.29 10.77 1.41
C HIS A 9 -7.83 12.17 1.74
N ASP A 10 -7.97 13.11 0.79
CA ASP A 10 -7.50 14.49 0.89
C ASP A 10 -6.01 14.61 1.30
N GLU A 11 -5.14 13.90 0.58
CA GLU A 11 -3.72 13.74 0.87
C GLU A 11 -2.80 14.41 -0.19
N ALA A 12 -3.29 15.39 -0.93
CA ALA A 12 -2.54 16.05 -2.00
C ALA A 12 -1.14 16.55 -1.57
N ALA A 13 -1.02 17.04 -0.33
CA ALA A 13 0.25 17.53 0.20
C ALA A 13 1.29 16.44 0.50
N ARG A 14 0.87 15.16 0.62
CA ARG A 14 1.73 14.07 1.12
C ARG A 14 1.91 12.93 0.13
N VAL A 15 0.89 12.65 -0.71
CA VAL A 15 0.87 11.49 -1.60
C VAL A 15 2.04 11.50 -2.59
N GLU A 16 2.44 12.67 -3.11
CA GLU A 16 3.58 12.80 -4.00
C GLU A 16 4.88 12.27 -3.36
N HIS A 17 5.15 12.69 -2.13
CA HIS A 17 6.36 12.27 -1.41
C HIS A 17 6.40 10.77 -1.19
N ALA A 18 5.27 10.16 -0.85
CA ALA A 18 5.16 8.71 -0.70
C ALA A 18 5.48 8.00 -2.01
N VAL A 19 4.84 8.39 -3.11
CA VAL A 19 5.06 7.81 -4.45
C VAL A 19 6.51 7.98 -4.91
N VAL A 20 7.08 9.18 -4.77
CA VAL A 20 8.48 9.46 -5.12
C VAL A 20 9.44 8.62 -4.29
N SER A 21 9.16 8.40 -3.01
CA SER A 21 10.01 7.55 -2.15
C SER A 21 10.04 6.10 -2.62
N LEU A 22 8.94 5.61 -3.22
CA LEU A 22 8.85 4.28 -3.80
C LEU A 22 9.65 4.17 -5.11
N HIS A 23 9.58 5.16 -5.98
CA HIS A 23 10.40 5.20 -7.20
C HIS A 23 11.90 5.24 -6.90
N ARG A 24 12.29 5.79 -5.75
CA ARG A 24 13.70 5.89 -5.31
C ARG A 24 14.23 4.66 -4.58
N GLN A 25 13.42 3.63 -4.38
CA GLN A 25 13.91 2.39 -3.79
C GLN A 25 14.98 1.75 -4.68
N THR A 26 16.01 1.16 -4.06
CA THR A 26 17.02 0.35 -4.79
C THR A 26 16.39 -0.83 -5.53
N ARG A 27 15.24 -1.28 -5.09
CA ARG A 27 14.35 -2.23 -5.75
C ARG A 27 12.95 -1.61 -5.76
N PRO A 28 12.58 -0.81 -6.76
CA PRO A 28 11.25 -0.21 -6.84
C PRO A 28 10.15 -1.27 -6.97
N PRO A 29 8.94 -1.00 -6.47
CA PRO A 29 7.78 -1.83 -6.79
C PRO A 29 7.47 -1.75 -8.30
N GLU A 30 6.95 -2.83 -8.85
CA GLU A 30 6.53 -2.89 -10.26
C GLU A 30 5.23 -2.10 -10.52
N ARG A 31 4.41 -1.93 -9.48
CA ARG A 31 3.19 -1.13 -9.54
C ARG A 31 3.06 -0.27 -8.28
N ILE A 32 2.62 0.96 -8.46
CA ILE A 32 2.27 1.87 -7.37
C ILE A 32 0.82 2.30 -7.60
N LEU A 33 -0.06 1.93 -6.67
CA LEU A 33 -1.48 2.21 -6.74
C LEU A 33 -1.85 3.15 -5.58
N VAL A 34 -2.48 4.27 -5.91
CA VAL A 34 -3.13 5.14 -4.94
C VAL A 34 -4.62 4.86 -4.98
N MET A 35 -5.18 4.40 -3.85
CA MET A 35 -6.62 4.21 -3.71
C MET A 35 -7.22 5.48 -3.11
N SER A 36 -7.81 6.30 -3.96
CA SER A 36 -8.45 7.54 -3.53
C SER A 36 -9.85 7.28 -2.99
N ASP A 37 -10.04 7.63 -1.71
CA ASP A 37 -11.30 7.44 -0.98
C ASP A 37 -12.07 8.77 -0.95
N ASP A 38 -12.86 9.03 -2.00
CA ASP A 38 -13.70 10.22 -2.12
C ASP A 38 -12.92 11.53 -1.86
N SER A 39 -11.69 11.64 -2.36
CA SER A 39 -10.88 12.85 -2.18
C SER A 39 -11.48 14.02 -2.95
N THR A 40 -11.54 15.19 -2.30
CA THR A 40 -12.10 16.42 -2.85
C THR A 40 -11.02 17.44 -3.24
N ASP A 41 -9.79 17.19 -2.81
CA ASP A 41 -8.61 17.99 -3.14
C ASP A 41 -7.88 17.47 -4.40
N ALA A 42 -6.67 17.94 -4.65
CA ALA A 42 -5.86 17.52 -5.79
C ALA A 42 -5.16 16.15 -5.62
N THR A 43 -5.56 15.30 -4.66
CA THR A 43 -4.90 14.01 -4.37
C THR A 43 -4.76 13.14 -5.63
N VAL A 44 -5.83 12.98 -6.40
CA VAL A 44 -5.85 12.15 -7.62
C VAL A 44 -4.87 12.70 -8.65
N GLU A 45 -4.94 14.00 -8.91
CA GLU A 45 -4.09 14.67 -9.90
C GLU A 45 -2.60 14.57 -9.52
N VAL A 46 -2.28 14.83 -8.26
CA VAL A 46 -0.91 14.76 -7.73
C VAL A 46 -0.36 13.34 -7.80
N ALA A 47 -1.16 12.33 -7.42
CA ALA A 47 -0.75 10.92 -7.50
C ALA A 47 -0.44 10.49 -8.94
N LEU A 48 -1.29 10.86 -9.90
CA LEU A 48 -1.08 10.57 -11.31
C LEU A 48 0.19 11.25 -11.84
N HIS A 49 0.42 12.52 -11.50
CA HIS A 49 1.64 13.24 -11.90
C HIS A 49 2.92 12.64 -11.29
N ALA A 50 2.83 12.11 -10.07
CA ALA A 50 3.92 11.40 -9.41
C ALA A 50 4.21 10.02 -10.04
N GLY A 51 3.38 9.54 -10.97
CA GLY A 51 3.56 8.28 -11.70
C GLY A 51 2.86 7.07 -11.07
N ALA A 52 1.90 7.27 -10.16
CA ALA A 52 1.06 6.19 -9.65
C ALA A 52 -0.11 5.87 -10.58
N GLU A 53 -0.63 4.64 -10.49
CA GLU A 53 -1.97 4.30 -10.94
C GLU A 53 -2.96 4.77 -9.87
N VAL A 54 -4.14 5.25 -10.25
CA VAL A 54 -5.16 5.67 -9.29
C VAL A 54 -6.41 4.81 -9.44
N LEU A 55 -6.86 4.26 -8.32
CA LEU A 55 -8.14 3.59 -8.16
C LEU A 55 -9.05 4.47 -7.31
N LEU A 56 -10.34 4.48 -7.63
CA LEU A 56 -11.35 5.20 -6.85
C LEU A 56 -12.17 4.21 -6.05
N THR A 57 -12.42 4.50 -4.77
CA THR A 57 -13.34 3.69 -3.97
C THR A 57 -14.77 3.83 -4.47
N VAL A 58 -15.59 2.81 -4.18
CA VAL A 58 -17.03 2.83 -4.45
C VAL A 58 -17.76 2.50 -3.15
N ASP A 59 -18.70 3.35 -2.75
CA ASP A 59 -19.53 3.15 -1.54
C ASP A 59 -18.72 2.80 -0.27
N ASN A 60 -17.48 3.31 -0.14
CA ASN A 60 -16.65 3.06 1.01
C ASN A 60 -17.20 3.75 2.26
N ARG A 61 -17.35 2.99 3.35
CA ARG A 61 -17.82 3.48 4.65
C ARG A 61 -16.80 3.29 5.76
N HIS A 62 -15.65 2.72 5.42
CA HIS A 62 -14.63 2.27 6.38
C HIS A 62 -13.28 2.97 6.19
N HIS A 63 -13.31 4.16 5.55
CA HIS A 63 -12.13 5.01 5.35
C HIS A 63 -10.93 4.23 4.76
N CYS A 64 -9.73 4.49 5.27
CA CYS A 64 -8.49 3.86 4.76
C CYS A 64 -8.53 2.33 4.74
N VAL A 65 -9.21 1.68 5.70
CA VAL A 65 -9.28 0.22 5.77
C VAL A 65 -10.19 -0.33 4.67
N GLY A 66 -11.34 0.30 4.44
CA GLY A 66 -12.22 -0.08 3.34
C GLY A 66 -11.59 0.19 1.97
N ALA A 67 -10.91 1.32 1.81
CA ALA A 67 -10.13 1.61 0.61
C ALA A 67 -9.05 0.54 0.34
N LEU A 68 -8.33 0.11 1.39
CA LEU A 68 -7.34 -0.95 1.27
C LEU A 68 -7.96 -2.29 0.89
N ASN A 69 -9.09 -2.69 1.51
CA ASN A 69 -9.81 -3.91 1.15
C ASN A 69 -10.24 -3.87 -0.32
N GLN A 70 -10.84 -2.78 -0.80
CA GLN A 70 -11.25 -2.64 -2.21
C GLN A 70 -10.05 -2.70 -3.16
N ALA A 71 -8.90 -2.10 -2.78
CA ALA A 71 -7.69 -2.21 -3.57
C ALA A 71 -7.20 -3.66 -3.66
N LEU A 72 -7.16 -4.38 -2.53
CA LEU A 72 -6.74 -5.78 -2.46
C LEU A 72 -7.66 -6.70 -3.26
N ASP A 73 -8.97 -6.44 -3.28
CA ASP A 73 -9.94 -7.19 -4.11
C ASP A 73 -9.76 -6.94 -5.61
N THR A 74 -9.21 -5.76 -5.97
CA THR A 74 -9.08 -5.35 -7.37
C THR A 74 -7.75 -5.79 -8.00
N VAL A 75 -6.67 -5.83 -7.21
CA VAL A 75 -5.36 -6.18 -7.73
C VAL A 75 -5.28 -7.68 -8.04
N ARG A 76 -4.76 -7.99 -9.23
CA ARG A 76 -4.47 -9.38 -9.60
C ARG A 76 -3.04 -9.70 -9.23
N MET A 77 -2.87 -10.68 -8.36
CA MET A 77 -1.59 -11.07 -7.79
C MET A 77 -1.42 -12.58 -7.88
N GLU A 78 -0.17 -13.02 -8.03
CA GLU A 78 0.21 -14.43 -7.97
C GLU A 78 0.63 -14.80 -6.53
N PRO A 79 0.60 -16.07 -6.13
CA PRO A 79 0.92 -16.48 -4.75
C PRO A 79 2.28 -16.00 -4.21
N ASP A 80 3.29 -15.91 -5.10
CA ASP A 80 4.64 -15.46 -4.73
C ASP A 80 4.82 -13.93 -4.75
N ASP A 81 3.78 -13.19 -5.13
CA ASP A 81 3.82 -11.74 -5.17
C ASP A 81 3.78 -11.11 -3.76
N LEU A 82 4.12 -9.84 -3.70
CA LEU A 82 4.19 -9.07 -2.47
C LEU A 82 3.36 -7.80 -2.58
N VAL A 83 2.69 -7.45 -1.50
CA VAL A 83 1.98 -6.18 -1.36
C VAL A 83 2.70 -5.31 -0.35
N LEU A 84 3.04 -4.10 -0.74
CA LEU A 84 3.48 -3.05 0.17
C LEU A 84 2.29 -2.14 0.47
N VAL A 85 1.82 -2.13 1.70
CA VAL A 85 0.87 -1.12 2.19
C VAL A 85 1.66 0.04 2.74
N LEU A 86 1.36 1.25 2.30
CA LEU A 86 2.06 2.47 2.69
C LEU A 86 1.06 3.59 2.99
N ASP A 87 1.19 4.23 4.15
CA ASP A 87 0.45 5.45 4.46
C ASP A 87 0.99 6.64 3.63
N PRO A 88 0.14 7.52 3.09
CA PRO A 88 0.57 8.65 2.26
C PRO A 88 1.50 9.63 2.96
N GLY A 89 1.53 9.65 4.31
CA GLY A 89 2.45 10.46 5.09
C GLY A 89 3.84 9.85 5.29
N VAL A 90 4.08 8.63 4.80
CA VAL A 90 5.34 7.90 5.03
C VAL A 90 6.25 7.98 3.80
N GLN A 91 7.51 8.33 4.04
CA GLN A 91 8.59 8.21 3.06
C GLN A 91 9.51 7.08 3.48
N LEU A 92 9.75 6.14 2.58
CA LEU A 92 10.65 5.03 2.83
C LEU A 92 12.07 5.36 2.39
N PRO A 93 13.08 5.04 3.23
CA PRO A 93 14.50 5.19 2.81
C PRO A 93 14.80 4.26 1.63
N PRO A 94 15.72 4.63 0.72
CA PRO A 94 15.97 3.91 -0.54
C PRO A 94 16.27 2.42 -0.40
N GLY A 95 16.85 1.99 0.72
CA GLY A 95 17.19 0.59 0.99
C GLY A 95 16.08 -0.24 1.65
N PHE A 96 14.94 0.35 1.97
CA PHE A 96 13.90 -0.35 2.76
C PHE A 96 13.42 -1.63 2.09
N LEU A 97 12.98 -1.58 0.83
CA LEU A 97 12.47 -2.75 0.12
C LEU A 97 13.52 -3.85 -0.03
N ALA A 98 14.79 -3.50 -0.27
CA ALA A 98 15.86 -4.48 -0.35
C ALA A 98 16.04 -5.23 0.99
N ARG A 99 16.00 -4.53 2.13
CA ARG A 99 16.07 -5.13 3.46
C ARG A 99 14.84 -5.97 3.78
N ALA A 100 13.65 -5.47 3.46
CA ALA A 100 12.41 -6.19 3.67
C ALA A 100 12.36 -7.50 2.87
N LEU A 101 12.81 -7.47 1.62
CA LEU A 101 12.94 -8.67 0.78
C LEU A 101 13.95 -9.67 1.37
N ALA A 102 15.04 -9.19 1.98
CA ALA A 102 16.01 -10.07 2.66
C ALA A 102 15.36 -10.79 3.86
N ALA A 103 14.54 -10.11 4.66
CA ALA A 103 13.81 -10.71 5.76
C ALA A 103 12.76 -11.74 5.28
N LEU A 104 12.11 -11.47 4.14
CA LEU A 104 11.15 -12.38 3.52
C LEU A 104 11.81 -13.60 2.83
N ARG A 105 13.15 -13.78 2.86
CA ARG A 105 13.78 -15.04 2.42
C ARG A 105 13.38 -16.23 3.29
N ASP A 106 13.10 -15.99 4.56
CA ASP A 106 12.44 -16.98 5.41
C ASP A 106 10.99 -17.12 4.97
N ARG A 107 10.65 -18.28 4.41
CA ARG A 107 9.31 -18.54 3.87
C ARG A 107 8.20 -18.58 4.92
N ASN A 108 8.53 -18.66 6.20
CA ASN A 108 7.55 -18.62 7.29
C ASN A 108 7.23 -17.17 7.72
N VAL A 109 7.98 -16.18 7.23
CA VAL A 109 7.70 -14.77 7.48
C VAL A 109 6.67 -14.28 6.48
N GLY A 110 5.49 -13.87 6.97
CA GLY A 110 4.38 -13.37 6.17
C GLY A 110 4.46 -11.88 5.91
N ALA A 111 5.02 -11.10 6.84
CA ALA A 111 5.09 -9.65 6.72
C ALA A 111 6.32 -9.05 7.41
N VAL A 112 6.75 -7.90 6.88
CA VAL A 112 7.82 -7.05 7.40
C VAL A 112 7.29 -5.62 7.49
N SER A 113 7.30 -5.02 8.68
CA SER A 113 6.86 -3.64 8.89
C SER A 113 8.03 -2.67 9.00
N ALA A 114 7.80 -1.41 8.64
CA ALA A 114 8.68 -0.31 8.99
C ALA A 114 8.28 0.26 10.35
N ARG A 115 9.26 0.53 11.22
CA ARG A 115 9.03 1.39 12.38
C ARG A 115 9.13 2.82 11.87
N SER A 116 8.01 3.52 11.79
CA SER A 116 8.01 4.95 11.48
C SER A 116 8.31 5.74 12.75
N THR A 117 9.35 6.57 12.73
CA THR A 117 9.60 7.60 13.75
C THR A 117 8.98 8.94 13.38
N ALA A 118 8.49 9.08 12.15
CA ALA A 118 7.79 10.27 11.68
C ALA A 118 6.30 10.19 12.02
N VAL A 119 5.66 11.35 12.11
CA VAL A 119 4.20 11.48 12.22
C VAL A 119 3.57 11.00 10.90
N GLY A 120 3.23 9.72 10.85
CA GLY A 120 2.65 9.05 9.69
C GLY A 120 2.51 7.56 9.97
N GLY A 121 1.50 6.93 9.39
CA GLY A 121 1.16 5.53 9.63
C GLY A 121 2.26 4.55 9.25
N PRO A 122 2.05 3.26 9.50
CA PRO A 122 3.04 2.23 9.21
C PRO A 122 3.15 1.93 7.71
N ALA A 123 4.30 1.37 7.34
CA ALA A 123 4.48 0.67 6.09
C ALA A 123 4.68 -0.82 6.38
N ALA A 124 4.11 -1.70 5.54
CA ALA A 124 4.28 -3.14 5.68
C ALA A 124 4.39 -3.81 4.31
N LEU A 125 5.46 -4.59 4.11
CA LEU A 125 5.60 -5.49 2.96
C LEU A 125 5.09 -6.87 3.36
N ILE A 126 4.08 -7.38 2.66
CA ILE A 126 3.30 -8.56 3.03
C ILE A 126 3.29 -9.54 1.86
N ARG A 127 3.40 -10.84 2.12
CA ARG A 127 3.17 -11.86 1.09
C ARG A 127 1.70 -11.87 0.69
N TRP A 128 1.45 -11.93 -0.61
CA TRP A 128 0.10 -12.12 -1.10
C TRP A 128 -0.53 -13.40 -0.55
N GLN A 129 0.19 -14.51 -0.53
CA GLN A 129 -0.27 -15.76 0.06
C GLN A 129 -0.72 -15.59 1.53
N ALA A 130 -0.04 -14.76 2.31
CA ALA A 130 -0.41 -14.52 3.71
C ALA A 130 -1.72 -13.72 3.83
N LEU A 131 -1.93 -12.73 2.95
CA LEU A 131 -3.20 -12.01 2.83
C LEU A 131 -4.34 -12.93 2.39
N GLU A 132 -4.09 -13.80 1.42
CA GLU A 132 -5.04 -14.82 0.97
C GLU A 132 -5.47 -15.79 2.09
N ASP A 133 -4.52 -16.21 2.95
CA ASP A 133 -4.81 -17.08 4.09
C ASP A 133 -5.67 -16.36 5.14
N VAL A 134 -5.42 -15.07 5.37
CA VAL A 134 -6.28 -14.22 6.22
C VAL A 134 -7.67 -14.09 5.60
N HIS A 135 -7.75 -13.76 4.31
CA HIS A 135 -9.02 -13.61 3.61
C HIS A 135 -9.84 -14.91 3.63
N ARG A 136 -9.20 -16.05 3.38
CA ARG A 136 -9.87 -17.37 3.43
C ARG A 136 -10.38 -17.71 4.82
N SER A 137 -9.67 -17.27 5.88
CA SER A 137 -10.02 -17.61 7.26
C SER A 137 -11.06 -16.68 7.88
N PHE A 138 -11.06 -15.38 7.47
CA PHE A 138 -11.88 -14.35 8.09
C PHE A 138 -12.87 -13.68 7.13
N GLY A 139 -12.86 -14.03 5.82
CA GLY A 139 -13.71 -13.43 4.79
C GLY A 139 -13.35 -11.98 4.45
N ARG A 140 -12.17 -11.49 4.86
CA ARG A 140 -11.68 -10.12 4.66
C ARG A 140 -10.16 -10.08 4.72
N TYR A 141 -9.53 -9.08 4.09
CA TYR A 141 -8.10 -8.86 4.25
C TYR A 141 -7.78 -8.05 5.52
N CYS A 142 -8.50 -6.94 5.72
CA CYS A 142 -8.30 -6.06 6.87
C CYS A 142 -9.62 -5.87 7.63
N ASP A 143 -9.54 -5.76 8.97
CA ASP A 143 -10.71 -5.59 9.84
C ASP A 143 -11.19 -4.14 9.85
N GLU A 144 -12.35 -3.90 9.27
CA GLU A 144 -12.98 -2.58 9.15
C GLU A 144 -13.47 -2.01 10.50
N GLY A 145 -13.65 -2.86 11.51
CA GLY A 145 -14.02 -2.45 12.87
C GLY A 145 -12.81 -2.11 13.77
N ALA A 146 -11.58 -2.30 13.28
CA ALA A 146 -10.40 -2.05 14.09
C ALA A 146 -10.02 -0.56 14.11
N VAL A 147 -9.64 -0.05 15.27
CA VAL A 147 -9.18 1.34 15.47
C VAL A 147 -7.92 1.65 14.63
N THR A 148 -7.09 0.62 14.38
CA THR A 148 -5.97 0.67 13.43
C THR A 148 -5.93 -0.64 12.65
N GLY A 149 -6.32 -0.60 11.38
CA GLY A 149 -6.42 -1.80 10.52
C GLY A 149 -5.12 -2.61 10.44
N GLN A 150 -3.98 -1.97 10.56
CA GLN A 150 -2.68 -2.63 10.44
C GLN A 150 -2.27 -3.42 11.69
N THR A 151 -2.60 -2.94 12.89
CA THR A 151 -2.35 -3.70 14.13
C THR A 151 -3.20 -4.99 14.14
N ARG A 152 -4.42 -4.91 13.64
CA ARG A 152 -5.29 -6.08 13.57
C ARG A 152 -4.82 -7.08 12.51
N LEU A 153 -4.40 -6.61 11.34
CA LEU A 153 -3.84 -7.47 10.29
C LEU A 153 -2.62 -8.26 10.79
N ALA A 154 -1.77 -7.65 11.61
CA ALA A 154 -0.64 -8.35 12.22
C ALA A 154 -1.11 -9.56 13.07
N LEU A 155 -2.13 -9.36 13.92
CA LEU A 155 -2.72 -10.44 14.72
C LEU A 155 -3.41 -11.51 13.86
N ASP A 156 -4.10 -11.09 12.79
CA ASP A 156 -4.78 -12.01 11.88
C ASP A 156 -3.76 -12.88 11.11
N LEU A 157 -2.62 -12.31 10.68
CA LEU A 157 -1.52 -13.05 10.07
C LEU A 157 -0.93 -14.11 11.03
N GLU A 158 -0.70 -13.74 12.31
CA GLU A 158 -0.22 -14.68 13.31
C GLU A 158 -1.25 -15.78 13.60
N ALA A 159 -2.54 -15.43 13.64
CA ALA A 159 -3.63 -16.39 13.88
C ALA A 159 -3.73 -17.46 12.77
N VAL A 160 -3.38 -17.12 11.53
CA VAL A 160 -3.33 -18.09 10.42
C VAL A 160 -1.96 -18.76 10.26
N GLY A 161 -1.02 -18.53 11.19
CA GLY A 161 0.23 -19.28 11.31
C GLY A 161 1.45 -18.61 10.67
N TRP A 162 1.34 -17.37 10.16
CA TRP A 162 2.47 -16.63 9.66
C TRP A 162 3.25 -15.94 10.78
N ARG A 163 4.58 -15.88 10.64
CA ARG A 163 5.43 -15.08 11.53
C ARG A 163 5.60 -13.67 10.97
N LEU A 164 5.73 -12.71 11.88
CA LEU A 164 6.10 -11.35 11.53
C LEU A 164 7.61 -11.17 11.74
N SER A 165 8.28 -10.48 10.82
CA SER A 165 9.65 -10.02 11.05
C SER A 165 9.66 -8.94 12.14
N PRO A 166 10.74 -8.84 12.94
CA PRO A 166 10.97 -7.62 13.69
C PRO A 166 10.90 -6.39 12.78
N PRO A 167 10.30 -5.28 13.25
CA PRO A 167 10.18 -4.07 12.41
C PRO A 167 11.57 -3.58 12.01
N LEU A 168 11.72 -3.25 10.74
CA LEU A 168 12.93 -2.63 10.23
C LEU A 168 12.97 -1.19 10.72
N GLU A 169 14.07 -0.81 11.36
CA GLU A 169 14.30 0.60 11.65
C GLU A 169 14.48 1.35 10.34
N ALA A 170 13.76 2.46 10.18
CA ALA A 170 14.12 3.44 9.18
C ALA A 170 15.50 3.96 9.62
N GLU A 171 16.54 3.65 8.87
CA GLU A 171 17.83 4.32 9.09
C GLU A 171 17.57 5.82 9.07
N GLU A 172 18.06 6.53 10.09
CA GLU A 172 18.05 7.98 10.17
C GLU A 172 19.01 8.59 9.12
N ASP A 173 18.77 8.32 7.87
CA ASP A 173 19.06 9.33 6.87
C ASP A 173 18.01 10.40 7.10
N GLY A 174 18.41 11.50 7.76
CA GLY A 174 17.54 12.56 8.18
C GLY A 174 16.58 12.98 7.05
N PRO A 175 15.49 13.68 7.36
CA PRO A 175 14.48 14.03 6.37
C PRO A 175 15.19 14.57 5.14
N VAL A 176 15.01 13.92 3.98
CA VAL A 176 15.59 14.42 2.73
C VAL A 176 15.05 15.83 2.58
N PRO A 177 15.91 16.88 2.65
CA PRO A 177 15.42 18.24 2.57
C PRO A 177 14.58 18.37 1.31
N VAL A 178 13.36 18.89 1.43
CA VAL A 178 12.40 19.05 0.33
C VAL A 178 13.00 19.89 -0.82
N GLU A 179 14.00 20.70 -0.51
CA GLU A 179 14.74 21.56 -1.44
C GLU A 179 15.60 20.82 -2.47
N HIS A 180 15.79 19.50 -2.31
CA HIS A 180 16.60 18.69 -3.24
C HIS A 180 15.80 17.61 -3.97
N LEU A 181 14.47 17.69 -3.95
CA LEU A 181 13.63 16.92 -4.84
C LEU A 181 13.76 17.49 -6.24
N ALA A 182 14.81 17.08 -6.97
CA ALA A 182 14.82 17.30 -8.40
C ALA A 182 13.50 16.76 -8.96
N PRO A 183 12.77 17.53 -9.78
CA PRO A 183 11.55 17.03 -10.41
C PRO A 183 11.87 15.68 -11.06
N VAL A 184 10.95 14.72 -10.95
CA VAL A 184 11.06 13.45 -11.68
C VAL A 184 11.41 13.81 -13.13
N PRO A 185 12.52 13.29 -13.71
CA PRO A 185 12.91 13.67 -15.05
C PRO A 185 11.71 13.51 -15.98
N ALA A 186 11.45 14.52 -16.82
CA ALA A 186 10.32 14.53 -17.76
C ALA A 186 10.29 13.29 -18.69
N GLU A 187 11.40 12.58 -18.79
CA GLU A 187 11.53 11.29 -19.49
C GLU A 187 10.76 10.16 -18.81
N HIS A 188 10.40 10.30 -17.54
CA HIS A 188 9.54 9.37 -16.78
C HIS A 188 8.14 9.95 -16.55
N ALA A 189 7.89 11.21 -16.90
CA ALA A 189 6.56 11.78 -17.00
C ALA A 189 5.89 11.23 -18.27
N VAL A 190 5.47 9.99 -18.23
CA VAL A 190 4.57 9.44 -19.25
C VAL A 190 3.32 10.32 -19.24
N PRO A 191 2.88 10.89 -20.40
CA PRO A 191 1.59 11.59 -20.45
C PRO A 191 0.54 10.67 -19.83
N VAL A 192 -0.12 11.13 -18.76
CA VAL A 192 -1.08 10.30 -18.01
C VAL A 192 -2.27 10.02 -18.93
N PRO A 193 -2.42 8.81 -19.48
CA PRO A 193 -3.62 8.46 -20.20
C PRO A 193 -4.78 8.48 -19.22
N VAL A 194 -5.93 9.01 -19.61
CA VAL A 194 -7.17 9.09 -18.79
C VAL A 194 -7.66 7.70 -18.36
N ASP A 195 -7.16 6.66 -19.01
CA ASP A 195 -7.38 5.23 -18.75
C ASP A 195 -6.62 4.67 -17.51
N ARG A 196 -5.80 5.46 -16.84
CA ARG A 196 -5.15 5.08 -15.56
C ARG A 196 -6.03 5.33 -14.31
N VAL A 197 -7.14 6.05 -14.45
CA VAL A 197 -8.14 6.17 -13.40
C VAL A 197 -9.16 5.07 -13.61
N VAL A 198 -9.10 4.01 -12.83
CA VAL A 198 -10.02 2.87 -12.96
C VAL A 198 -10.96 2.88 -11.77
N PRO A 199 -12.27 3.06 -11.97
CA PRO A 199 -13.23 2.79 -10.91
C PRO A 199 -13.20 1.29 -10.57
N VAL A 200 -13.29 0.95 -9.30
CA VAL A 200 -13.40 -0.46 -8.89
C VAL A 200 -14.63 -1.08 -9.55
N PRO A 201 -14.52 -2.21 -10.28
CA PRO A 201 -15.66 -2.82 -10.91
C PRO A 201 -16.72 -3.19 -9.88
N VAL A 202 -17.96 -2.75 -10.10
CA VAL A 202 -19.12 -2.99 -9.19
C VAL A 202 -19.37 -4.50 -8.99
N GLU A 203 -18.95 -5.35 -9.90
CA GLU A 203 -19.08 -6.80 -9.81
C GLU A 203 -18.24 -7.43 -8.69
N VAL A 204 -17.13 -6.82 -8.31
CA VAL A 204 -16.27 -7.29 -7.21
C VAL A 204 -16.94 -7.06 -5.84
N LEU A 205 -17.82 -6.06 -5.74
CA LEU A 205 -18.51 -5.67 -4.50
C LEU A 205 -19.75 -6.52 -4.18
N ARG A 206 -20.16 -7.44 -5.07
CA ARG A 206 -21.37 -8.27 -4.94
C ARG A 206 -21.10 -9.74 -4.64
N ALA A 207 -19.96 -10.11 -4.10
CA ALA A 207 -19.78 -11.44 -3.51
C ALA A 207 -20.71 -11.52 -2.28
N GLU A 208 -21.94 -12.01 -2.48
CA GLU A 208 -22.87 -12.32 -1.38
C GLU A 208 -22.20 -13.27 -0.39
N PRO A 209 -22.38 -13.05 0.94
CA PRO A 209 -21.95 -14.03 1.90
C PRO A 209 -22.70 -15.33 1.60
N ALA A 210 -21.96 -16.40 1.39
CA ALA A 210 -22.53 -17.73 1.23
C ALA A 210 -23.49 -18.00 2.42
N ALA A 211 -24.76 -18.16 2.12
CA ALA A 211 -25.77 -18.49 3.10
C ALA A 211 -25.36 -19.80 3.80
N ALA A 212 -25.35 -19.76 5.14
CA ALA A 212 -25.10 -20.90 6.02
C ALA A 212 -26.23 -21.95 5.91
#